data_dcee76cacf1bcf8c9d9e6d4d6cf446d2
#
_entry.id   dcee76cacf1bcf8c9d9e6d4d6cf446d2
#
_cell.length_a   1.000
_cell.length_b   1.000
_cell.length_c   1.000
_cell.angle_alpha   90.00
_cell.angle_beta   90.00
_cell.angle_gamma   90.00
#
_symmetry.space_group_name_H-M   'P 1'
#
loop_
_entity.id
_entity.type
_entity.pdbx_description
1 polymer ?
#
loop_
_entity_poly.entity_id
_entity_poly.type
_entity_poly.pdbx_seq_one_letter_code
_entity_poly.pdbx_strand_id
1 'polypeptide(L)'
;MGATNIKEALAYANKQLKPKIDSALSREVYQVVVDAEAFSIDEKVYDTYRPLMYKRRGDMGGLADKGNIIMKGGKATNGVLRVINITDPNPGGVLNRDRVTVGKSLPELIEYGNNNRWGYKYDFQSKGAYMKPRPFTEATVRYLRYVGSHVLALQNGLKRQGVKSRITGSSDENLDDLFF
;
A
#
# COMPACT_ATOMS: atom_id res chain seq x y z
N MET A 1 -29.36 20.65 -24.63
CA MET A 1 -28.24 20.77 -25.57
C MET A 1 -27.73 19.36 -25.80
N GLY A 2 -27.99 18.74 -26.97
CA GLY A 2 -27.46 17.43 -27.33
C GLY A 2 -25.98 17.58 -27.72
N ALA A 3 -25.13 16.72 -27.20
CA ALA A 3 -23.73 16.67 -27.63
C ALA A 3 -23.71 16.27 -29.10
N THR A 4 -23.36 17.20 -29.97
CA THR A 4 -23.34 17.03 -31.41
C THR A 4 -22.17 16.13 -31.89
N ASN A 5 -21.25 15.78 -30.99
CA ASN A 5 -20.09 14.98 -31.32
C ASN A 5 -19.70 14.10 -30.11
N ILE A 6 -19.42 12.82 -30.34
CA ILE A 6 -18.97 11.86 -29.31
C ILE A 6 -17.72 12.36 -28.59
N LYS A 7 -16.80 13.03 -29.28
CA LYS A 7 -15.59 13.61 -28.67
C LYS A 7 -15.92 14.67 -27.62
N GLU A 8 -16.88 15.54 -27.90
CA GLU A 8 -17.32 16.59 -26.97
C GLU A 8 -18.03 15.99 -25.76
N ALA A 9 -18.87 14.97 -25.96
CA ALA A 9 -19.52 14.26 -24.89
C ALA A 9 -18.53 13.56 -23.97
N LEU A 10 -17.50 12.90 -24.52
CA LEU A 10 -16.41 12.27 -23.77
C LEU A 10 -15.56 13.30 -23.03
N ALA A 11 -15.24 14.43 -23.67
CA ALA A 11 -14.47 15.50 -23.03
C ALA A 11 -15.25 16.09 -21.85
N TYR A 12 -16.55 16.32 -22.02
CA TYR A 12 -17.43 16.81 -20.95
C TYR A 12 -17.54 15.80 -19.81
N ALA A 13 -17.77 14.52 -20.11
CA ALA A 13 -17.85 13.45 -19.12
C ALA A 13 -16.53 13.34 -18.33
N ASN A 14 -15.40 13.34 -19.01
CA ASN A 14 -14.10 13.32 -18.38
C ASN A 14 -13.85 14.53 -17.47
N LYS A 15 -14.24 15.74 -17.91
CA LYS A 15 -14.11 16.96 -17.13
C LYS A 15 -14.94 16.91 -15.83
N GLN A 16 -16.12 16.29 -15.88
CA GLN A 16 -17.01 16.18 -14.72
C GLN A 16 -16.66 15.00 -13.79
N LEU A 17 -16.25 13.87 -14.35
CA LEU A 17 -16.03 12.63 -13.59
C LEU A 17 -14.64 12.55 -12.96
N LYS A 18 -13.59 13.02 -13.64
CA LYS A 18 -12.23 12.96 -13.12
C LYS A 18 -12.08 13.55 -11.71
N PRO A 19 -12.54 14.77 -11.42
CA PRO A 19 -12.41 15.33 -10.08
C PRO A 19 -13.14 14.52 -9.02
N LYS A 20 -14.28 13.93 -9.40
CA LYS A 20 -15.07 13.09 -8.49
C LYS A 20 -14.39 11.77 -8.21
N ILE A 21 -13.78 11.16 -9.22
CA ILE A 21 -12.97 9.94 -9.06
C ILE A 21 -11.76 10.24 -8.18
N ASP A 22 -11.02 11.30 -8.47
CA ASP A 22 -9.82 11.68 -7.68
C ASP A 22 -10.19 11.97 -6.22
N SER A 23 -11.33 12.59 -5.98
CA SER A 23 -11.86 12.84 -4.64
C SER A 23 -12.23 11.53 -3.92
N ALA A 24 -12.93 10.61 -4.57
CA ALA A 24 -13.32 9.32 -4.01
C ALA A 24 -12.09 8.45 -3.72
N LEU A 25 -11.11 8.45 -4.62
CA LEU A 25 -9.84 7.76 -4.42
C LEU A 25 -9.08 8.33 -3.21
N SER A 26 -9.04 9.66 -3.07
CA SER A 26 -8.28 10.32 -2.00
C SER A 26 -8.92 10.19 -0.62
N ARG A 27 -10.22 10.00 -0.54
CA ARG A 27 -10.94 9.94 0.75
C ARG A 27 -11.27 8.51 1.15
N GLU A 28 -12.09 7.85 0.34
CA GLU A 28 -12.65 6.56 0.70
C GLU A 28 -11.70 5.40 0.39
N VAL A 29 -11.11 5.38 -0.81
CA VAL A 29 -10.22 4.29 -1.22
C VAL A 29 -8.90 4.33 -0.47
N TYR A 30 -8.34 5.52 -0.27
CA TYR A 30 -7.10 5.69 0.47
C TYR A 30 -7.18 5.05 1.86
N GLN A 31 -8.25 5.30 2.60
CA GLN A 31 -8.41 4.73 3.95
C GLN A 31 -8.43 3.20 3.93
N VAL A 32 -9.14 2.63 2.97
CA VAL A 32 -9.20 1.16 2.79
C VAL A 32 -7.83 0.58 2.44
N VAL A 33 -7.03 1.27 1.61
CA VAL A 33 -5.68 0.82 1.27
C VAL A 33 -4.75 0.90 2.47
N VAL A 34 -4.82 1.98 3.27
CA VAL A 34 -4.04 2.13 4.51
C VAL A 34 -4.35 1.01 5.50
N ASP A 35 -5.62 0.71 5.71
CA ASP A 35 -6.05 -0.34 6.62
C ASP A 35 -5.59 -1.72 6.15
N ALA A 36 -5.70 -1.99 4.85
CA ALA A 36 -5.25 -3.25 4.23
C ALA A 36 -3.73 -3.42 4.30
N GLU A 37 -2.95 -2.35 4.07
CA GLU A 37 -1.49 -2.40 4.15
C GLU A 37 -1.03 -2.61 5.60
N ALA A 38 -1.59 -1.89 6.57
CA ALA A 38 -1.29 -2.10 7.98
C ALA A 38 -1.58 -3.54 8.41
N PHE A 39 -2.73 -4.09 8.03
CA PHE A 39 -3.08 -5.49 8.28
C PHE A 39 -2.09 -6.48 7.65
N SER A 40 -1.72 -6.27 6.39
CA SER A 40 -0.76 -7.13 5.69
C SER A 40 0.64 -7.08 6.31
N ILE A 41 1.05 -5.92 6.84
CA ILE A 41 2.30 -5.77 7.56
C ILE A 41 2.26 -6.55 8.87
N ASP A 42 1.17 -6.46 9.63
CA ASP A 42 1.03 -7.24 10.85
C ASP A 42 1.15 -8.74 10.55
N GLU A 43 0.41 -9.23 9.58
CA GLU A 43 0.40 -10.65 9.19
C GLU A 43 1.76 -11.14 8.64
N LYS A 44 2.36 -10.42 7.69
CA LYS A 44 3.57 -10.88 6.98
C LYS A 44 4.87 -10.52 7.69
N VAL A 45 4.87 -9.45 8.48
CA VAL A 45 6.09 -8.93 9.11
C VAL A 45 6.10 -9.19 10.61
N TYR A 46 5.05 -8.81 11.30
CA TYR A 46 5.05 -8.85 12.76
C TYR A 46 4.68 -10.21 13.33
N ASP A 47 3.74 -10.93 12.76
CA ASP A 47 3.33 -12.24 13.25
C ASP A 47 4.35 -13.33 12.93
N THR A 48 5.18 -13.13 11.92
CA THR A 48 6.19 -14.11 11.51
C THR A 48 7.41 -14.18 12.43
N TYR A 49 7.62 -13.19 13.28
CA TYR A 49 8.79 -13.12 14.15
C TYR A 49 8.53 -12.29 15.42
N ARG A 50 8.87 -12.85 16.59
CA ARG A 50 8.86 -12.14 17.87
C ARG A 50 10.29 -11.80 18.32
N PRO A 51 10.67 -10.51 18.36
CA PRO A 51 11.99 -10.13 18.80
C PRO A 51 12.13 -10.38 20.31
N LEU A 52 13.27 -10.96 20.70
CA LEU A 52 13.57 -11.24 22.10
C LEU A 52 14.27 -10.05 22.80
N MET A 53 14.99 -9.22 22.03
CA MET A 53 15.91 -8.22 22.59
C MET A 53 15.44 -6.77 22.44
N TYR A 54 14.33 -6.50 21.72
CA TYR A 54 13.82 -5.14 21.53
C TYR A 54 12.31 -5.14 21.38
N LYS A 55 11.70 -4.02 21.77
CA LYS A 55 10.25 -3.80 21.55
C LYS A 55 10.05 -3.21 20.15
N ARG A 56 9.18 -3.83 19.37
CA ARG A 56 8.77 -3.29 18.07
C ARG A 56 7.96 -2.02 18.25
N ARG A 57 8.09 -1.09 17.33
CA ARG A 57 7.29 0.14 17.32
C ARG A 57 5.84 -0.12 16.92
N GLY A 58 5.61 -1.12 16.07
CA GLY A 58 4.29 -1.50 15.59
C GLY A 58 3.53 -0.31 15.00
N ASP A 59 2.43 0.04 15.64
CA ASP A 59 1.55 1.17 15.33
C ASP A 59 2.02 2.52 15.91
N MET A 60 3.13 2.53 16.64
CA MET A 60 3.73 3.74 17.21
C MET A 60 5.00 4.16 16.45
N GLY A 61 4.83 4.64 15.23
CA GLY A 61 5.93 5.04 14.34
C GLY A 61 6.66 3.86 13.69
N GLY A 62 6.10 2.65 13.75
CA GLY A 62 6.59 1.47 13.06
C GLY A 62 6.05 1.32 11.64
N LEU A 63 6.33 0.18 11.03
CA LEU A 63 5.93 -0.09 9.64
C LEU A 63 4.41 -0.15 9.47
N ALA A 64 3.68 -0.68 10.47
CA ALA A 64 2.22 -0.77 10.48
C ALA A 64 1.53 0.51 10.99
N ASP A 65 2.30 1.54 11.34
CA ASP A 65 1.71 2.82 11.73
C ASP A 65 1.03 3.47 10.52
N LYS A 66 -0.28 3.60 10.60
CA LYS A 66 -1.09 4.19 9.53
C LYS A 66 -0.69 5.63 9.19
N GLY A 67 -0.08 6.35 10.13
CA GLY A 67 0.49 7.67 9.89
C GLY A 67 1.71 7.66 8.98
N ASN A 68 2.40 6.52 8.86
CA ASN A 68 3.52 6.34 7.95
C ASN A 68 3.10 5.84 6.56
N ILE A 69 1.84 5.45 6.38
CA ILE A 69 1.28 5.01 5.10
C ILE A 69 0.57 6.20 4.47
N ILE A 70 1.24 6.91 3.60
CA ILE A 70 0.78 8.20 3.10
C ILE A 70 0.45 8.19 1.60
N MET A 71 -0.41 9.12 1.20
CA MET A 71 -0.63 9.43 -0.21
C MET A 71 0.56 10.19 -0.80
N LYS A 72 1.22 9.60 -1.80
CA LYS A 72 2.28 10.28 -2.54
C LYS A 72 1.68 11.45 -3.33
N GLY A 73 2.13 12.67 -3.02
CA GLY A 73 1.60 13.90 -3.64
C GLY A 73 0.34 14.45 -2.98
N GLY A 74 -0.08 13.88 -1.83
CA GLY A 74 -1.17 14.40 -0.98
C GLY A 74 -2.59 14.18 -1.52
N LYS A 75 -2.75 13.75 -2.76
CA LYS A 75 -4.06 13.46 -3.39
C LYS A 75 -3.92 12.52 -4.59
N ALA A 76 -5.00 11.83 -4.92
CA ALA A 76 -5.11 11.13 -6.20
C ALA A 76 -5.18 12.14 -7.36
N THR A 77 -4.64 11.76 -8.50
CA THR A 77 -4.58 12.62 -9.68
C THR A 77 -4.78 11.79 -10.94
N ASN A 78 -5.66 12.25 -11.82
CA ASN A 78 -5.99 11.57 -13.09
C ASN A 78 -6.47 10.11 -12.92
N GLY A 79 -7.24 9.83 -11.88
CA GLY A 79 -7.72 8.49 -11.58
C GLY A 79 -6.68 7.55 -10.97
N VAL A 80 -5.53 8.09 -10.54
CA VAL A 80 -4.46 7.30 -9.94
C VAL A 80 -4.26 7.71 -8.49
N LEU A 81 -4.40 6.75 -7.58
CA LEU A 81 -4.01 6.85 -6.18
C LEU A 81 -2.65 6.15 -6.01
N ARG A 82 -1.69 6.85 -5.42
CA ARG A 82 -0.38 6.28 -5.06
C ARG A 82 -0.23 6.34 -3.56
N VAL A 83 -0.04 5.19 -2.94
CA VAL A 83 0.22 5.06 -1.51
C VAL A 83 1.64 4.58 -1.32
N ILE A 84 2.33 5.12 -0.33
CA ILE A 84 3.69 4.75 0.01
C ILE A 84 3.84 4.69 1.53
N ASN A 85 4.66 3.78 1.99
CA ASN A 85 5.07 3.71 3.39
C ASN A 85 6.40 4.44 3.57
N ILE A 86 6.40 5.44 4.45
CA ILE A 86 7.54 6.34 4.71
C ILE A 86 8.23 6.04 6.04
N THR A 87 8.02 4.85 6.61
CA THR A 87 8.59 4.51 7.91
C THR A 87 10.10 4.73 7.92
N ASP A 88 10.54 5.57 8.86
CA ASP A 88 11.94 5.83 9.07
C ASP A 88 12.61 4.65 9.81
N PRO A 89 13.68 4.08 9.28
CA PRO A 89 14.43 3.05 9.96
C PRO A 89 15.09 3.55 11.26
N ASN A 90 15.35 4.84 11.35
CA ASN A 90 16.12 5.42 12.44
C ASN A 90 15.52 6.72 13.02
N PRO A 91 14.29 6.69 13.57
CA PRO A 91 13.69 7.87 14.17
C PRO A 91 14.51 8.31 15.39
N GLY A 92 14.94 9.56 15.36
CA GLY A 92 15.70 10.17 16.45
C GLY A 92 17.22 10.19 16.25
N GLY A 93 17.74 9.79 15.09
CA GLY A 93 19.15 9.98 14.75
C GLY A 93 20.12 9.13 15.56
N VAL A 94 19.64 8.18 16.35
CA VAL A 94 20.50 7.22 17.03
C VAL A 94 21.04 6.27 16.00
N LEU A 95 22.28 6.48 15.60
CA LEU A 95 23.04 5.57 14.73
C LEU A 95 23.05 4.19 15.39
N ASN A 96 22.15 3.33 14.99
CA ASN A 96 22.41 1.93 15.17
C ASN A 96 23.68 1.61 14.43
N ARG A 97 24.60 0.90 15.11
CA ARG A 97 25.87 0.45 14.53
C ARG A 97 25.69 -0.36 13.25
N ASP A 98 24.53 -0.89 13.05
CA ASP A 98 24.12 -1.52 11.80
C ASP A 98 23.76 -0.42 10.81
N ARG A 99 24.77 0.01 10.09
CA ARG A 99 24.67 0.93 8.96
C ARG A 99 23.60 0.40 8.01
N VAL A 100 22.37 0.84 8.21
CA VAL A 100 21.29 0.60 7.26
C VAL A 100 21.80 1.10 5.93
N THR A 101 21.81 0.23 4.96
CA THR A 101 22.34 0.47 3.62
C THR A 101 21.86 1.81 3.11
N VAL A 102 22.82 2.70 2.95
CA VAL A 102 22.62 4.01 2.35
C VAL A 102 21.80 3.81 1.06
N GLY A 103 20.61 4.37 1.02
CA GLY A 103 19.78 4.45 -0.19
C GLY A 103 18.55 3.55 -0.28
N LYS A 104 18.26 2.68 0.70
CA LYS A 104 16.99 1.93 0.71
C LYS A 104 16.16 2.30 1.92
N SER A 105 14.85 2.52 1.70
CA SER A 105 13.89 2.73 2.79
C SER A 105 13.66 1.43 3.57
N LEU A 106 13.22 1.53 4.83
CA LEU A 106 12.90 0.35 5.63
C LEU A 106 11.80 -0.51 4.99
N PRO A 107 10.73 0.05 4.44
CA PRO A 107 9.72 -0.72 3.71
C PRO A 107 10.31 -1.54 2.57
N GLU A 108 11.18 -0.96 1.73
CA GLU A 108 11.82 -1.66 0.62
C GLU A 108 12.73 -2.80 1.09
N LEU A 109 13.47 -2.60 2.18
CA LEU A 109 14.33 -3.64 2.75
C LEU A 109 13.53 -4.83 3.25
N ILE A 110 12.36 -4.59 3.82
CA ILE A 110 11.48 -5.64 4.33
C ILE A 110 10.76 -6.33 3.17
N GLU A 111 10.22 -5.58 2.22
CA GLU A 111 9.50 -6.10 1.06
C GLU A 111 10.36 -7.07 0.24
N TYR A 112 11.54 -6.62 -0.14
CA TYR A 112 12.41 -7.35 -1.07
C TYR A 112 13.51 -8.16 -0.38
N GLY A 113 13.66 -8.01 0.93
CA GLY A 113 14.79 -8.57 1.65
C GLY A 113 16.11 -7.94 1.23
N ASN A 114 17.18 -8.37 1.87
CA ASN A 114 18.52 -7.98 1.47
C ASN A 114 19.25 -9.17 0.84
N ASN A 115 19.04 -9.38 -0.43
CA ASN A 115 19.59 -10.52 -1.16
C ASN A 115 21.11 -10.46 -1.35
N ASN A 116 21.73 -9.29 -1.16
CA ASN A 116 23.14 -9.19 -1.44
C ASN A 116 23.79 -8.07 -0.62
N ARG A 117 24.79 -8.37 0.14
CA ARG A 117 25.81 -7.42 0.53
C ARG A 117 25.56 -6.63 1.83
N TRP A 118 25.05 -7.26 2.83
CA TRP A 118 25.69 -6.97 4.10
C TRP A 118 27.09 -7.58 4.00
N GLY A 119 28.08 -6.75 3.68
CA GLY A 119 29.48 -7.14 3.63
C GLY A 119 30.06 -7.52 5.00
N TYR A 120 29.21 -7.98 5.88
CA TYR A 120 29.56 -8.55 7.14
C TYR A 120 29.71 -10.05 6.96
N LYS A 121 30.95 -10.49 6.91
CA LYS A 121 31.38 -11.86 7.19
C LYS A 121 31.01 -12.33 8.59
N TYR A 122 29.98 -11.78 9.20
CA TYR A 122 29.57 -12.14 10.53
C TYR A 122 28.40 -13.09 10.48
N ASP A 123 28.83 -14.31 10.73
CA ASP A 123 28.14 -15.36 11.44
C ASP A 123 26.76 -15.77 10.92
N PHE A 124 26.75 -17.02 10.54
CA PHE A 124 25.63 -17.83 10.09
C PHE A 124 24.41 -17.82 11.03
N GLN A 125 24.56 -17.38 12.26
CA GLN A 125 23.50 -17.33 13.25
C GLN A 125 22.68 -16.03 13.19
N SER A 126 23.23 -14.98 12.61
CA SER A 126 22.52 -13.71 12.42
C SER A 126 21.73 -13.64 11.10
N LYS A 127 21.51 -14.75 10.42
CA LYS A 127 20.52 -14.85 9.34
C LYS A 127 19.11 -14.71 9.92
N GLY A 128 18.95 -13.66 10.71
CA GLY A 128 17.74 -13.29 11.32
C GLY A 128 16.64 -13.05 10.26
N ALA A 129 15.43 -13.19 10.67
CA ALA A 129 14.23 -13.01 9.91
C ALA A 129 14.15 -11.70 9.08
N TYR A 130 15.04 -10.77 9.27
CA TYR A 130 15.20 -9.52 8.52
C TYR A 130 15.73 -9.68 7.09
N MET A 131 16.38 -10.80 6.77
CA MET A 131 17.00 -10.99 5.46
C MET A 131 16.10 -11.67 4.45
N LYS A 132 15.02 -12.28 4.91
CA LYS A 132 14.03 -12.89 4.01
C LYS A 132 13.04 -11.84 3.53
N PRO A 133 12.75 -11.80 2.23
CA PRO A 133 11.66 -10.99 1.70
C PRO A 133 10.35 -11.25 2.46
N ARG A 134 9.62 -10.18 2.72
CA ARG A 134 8.30 -10.23 3.33
C ARG A 134 7.40 -9.32 2.50
N PRO A 135 6.83 -9.85 1.42
CA PRO A 135 6.11 -9.06 0.42
C PRO A 135 4.74 -8.63 0.93
N PHE A 136 4.73 -7.67 1.85
CA PHE A 136 3.51 -7.13 2.43
C PHE A 136 2.71 -6.29 1.43
N THR A 137 3.39 -5.60 0.51
CA THR A 137 2.73 -4.83 -0.56
C THR A 137 1.97 -5.78 -1.50
N GLU A 138 2.59 -6.89 -1.88
CA GLU A 138 1.94 -7.92 -2.69
C GLU A 138 0.77 -8.55 -1.93
N ALA A 139 0.94 -8.85 -0.65
CA ALA A 139 -0.12 -9.36 0.21
C ALA A 139 -1.29 -8.36 0.30
N THR A 140 -1.01 -7.06 0.43
CA THR A 140 -2.01 -6.00 0.42
C THR A 140 -2.82 -6.00 -0.88
N VAL A 141 -2.16 -6.10 -2.02
CA VAL A 141 -2.84 -6.14 -3.33
C VAL A 141 -3.73 -7.38 -3.44
N ARG A 142 -3.23 -8.56 -3.03
CA ARG A 142 -4.03 -9.80 -3.01
C ARG A 142 -5.24 -9.68 -2.09
N TYR A 143 -5.04 -9.18 -0.89
CA TYR A 143 -6.11 -8.96 0.07
C TYR A 143 -7.20 -8.02 -0.48
N LEU A 144 -6.81 -6.87 -1.03
CA LEU A 144 -7.73 -5.91 -1.64
C LEU A 144 -8.53 -6.51 -2.81
N ARG A 145 -7.86 -7.30 -3.66
CA ARG A 145 -8.52 -8.01 -4.76
C ARG A 145 -9.53 -9.03 -4.26
N TYR A 146 -9.15 -9.81 -3.26
CA TYR A 146 -10.01 -10.84 -2.68
C TYR A 146 -11.25 -10.25 -2.00
N VAL A 147 -11.06 -9.24 -1.15
CA VAL A 147 -12.16 -8.63 -0.39
C VAL A 147 -12.99 -7.67 -1.25
N GLY A 148 -12.40 -7.04 -2.27
CA GLY A 148 -13.08 -6.06 -3.12
C GLY A 148 -13.43 -4.74 -2.42
N SER A 149 -12.96 -4.53 -1.20
CA SER A 149 -13.33 -3.38 -0.36
C SER A 149 -12.97 -2.03 -0.97
N HIS A 150 -11.89 -1.96 -1.72
CA HIS A 150 -11.46 -0.75 -2.44
C HIS A 150 -12.44 -0.35 -3.56
N VAL A 151 -13.06 -1.34 -4.22
CA VAL A 151 -14.07 -1.10 -5.27
C VAL A 151 -15.36 -0.57 -4.64
N LEU A 152 -15.78 -1.17 -3.52
CA LEU A 152 -16.93 -0.71 -2.75
C LEU A 152 -16.73 0.70 -2.21
N ALA A 153 -15.53 1.00 -1.70
CA ALA A 153 -15.17 2.34 -1.23
C ALA A 153 -15.24 3.38 -2.35
N LEU A 154 -14.72 3.06 -3.55
CA LEU A 154 -14.83 3.92 -4.71
C LEU A 154 -16.29 4.17 -5.10
N GLN A 155 -17.09 3.11 -5.15
CA GLN A 155 -18.52 3.23 -5.47
C GLN A 155 -19.27 4.13 -4.47
N ASN A 156 -19.02 3.92 -3.18
CA ASN A 156 -19.60 4.73 -2.11
C ASN A 156 -19.16 6.21 -2.20
N GLY A 157 -17.88 6.44 -2.48
CA GLY A 157 -17.35 7.79 -2.68
C GLY A 157 -17.98 8.51 -3.87
N LEU A 158 -18.16 7.82 -4.99
CA LEU A 158 -18.86 8.33 -6.17
C LEU A 158 -20.35 8.60 -5.90
N LYS A 159 -21.03 7.70 -5.20
CA LYS A 159 -22.43 7.85 -4.81
C LYS A 159 -22.65 9.10 -3.95
N ARG A 160 -21.77 9.35 -2.97
CA ARG A 160 -21.78 10.57 -2.13
C ARG A 160 -21.67 11.85 -2.95
N GLN A 161 -21.02 11.78 -4.12
CA GLN A 161 -20.86 12.91 -5.04
C GLN A 161 -21.94 12.96 -6.13
N GLY A 162 -23.03 12.20 -5.95
CA GLY A 162 -24.16 12.17 -6.88
C GLY A 162 -23.90 11.42 -8.19
N VAL A 163 -22.85 10.60 -8.25
CA VAL A 163 -22.58 9.75 -9.41
C VAL A 163 -23.21 8.38 -9.20
N LYS A 164 -24.11 7.99 -10.08
CA LYS A 164 -24.63 6.62 -10.11
C LYS A 164 -23.59 5.73 -10.78
N SER A 165 -22.99 4.82 -10.02
CA SER A 165 -22.01 3.86 -10.50
C SER A 165 -22.47 2.43 -10.20
N ARG A 166 -22.16 1.50 -11.10
CA ARG A 166 -22.40 0.08 -10.94
C ARG A 166 -21.09 -0.66 -11.10
N ILE A 167 -20.82 -1.59 -10.21
CA ILE A 167 -19.69 -2.51 -10.36
C ILE A 167 -20.10 -3.53 -11.41
N THR A 168 -19.37 -3.56 -12.52
CA THR A 168 -19.50 -4.54 -13.58
C THR A 168 -18.17 -5.25 -13.71
N GLY A 169 -17.87 -6.14 -12.79
CA GLY A 169 -16.67 -7.00 -12.84
C GLY A 169 -17.10 -8.38 -12.42
N SER A 170 -16.74 -9.39 -13.19
CA SER A 170 -16.86 -10.75 -12.73
C SER A 170 -15.78 -11.00 -11.69
N SER A 171 -16.16 -11.48 -10.55
CA SER A 171 -15.29 -12.09 -9.55
C SER A 171 -14.76 -13.46 -10.00
N ASP A 172 -14.84 -13.78 -11.28
CA ASP A 172 -14.63 -15.11 -11.85
C ASP A 172 -13.28 -15.30 -12.54
N GLU A 173 -12.30 -14.43 -12.27
CA GLU A 173 -10.91 -14.82 -12.58
C GLU A 173 -10.50 -15.85 -11.53
N ASN A 174 -10.26 -17.07 -11.99
CA ASN A 174 -9.83 -18.24 -11.24
C ASN A 174 -8.78 -17.88 -10.19
N LEU A 175 -9.19 -17.89 -8.93
CA LEU A 175 -8.33 -17.70 -7.77
C LEU A 175 -7.31 -18.82 -7.60
N ASP A 176 -7.45 -19.91 -8.34
CA ASP A 176 -6.60 -21.10 -8.23
C ASP A 176 -5.17 -20.85 -8.76
N ASP A 177 -4.95 -19.86 -9.61
CA ASP A 177 -3.62 -19.49 -10.13
C ASP A 177 -2.83 -18.54 -9.20
N LEU A 178 -3.39 -18.14 -8.06
CA LEU A 178 -2.77 -17.17 -7.15
C LEU A 178 -2.14 -17.80 -5.90
N PHE A 179 -2.19 -19.12 -5.76
CA PHE A 179 -1.73 -19.83 -4.56
C PHE A 179 -0.50 -20.73 -4.79
N PHE A 180 0.34 -20.44 -5.80
CA PHE A 180 1.62 -21.12 -5.95
C PHE A 180 2.80 -20.17 -5.88
#